data_12363c4ddf691e3c2ed3671a14f336c0
#
_entry.id   12363c4ddf691e3c2ed3671a14f336c0
#
_cell.length_a   1.000
_cell.length_b   1.000
_cell.length_c   1.000
_cell.angle_alpha   90.00
_cell.angle_beta   90.00
_cell.angle_gamma   90.00
#
_symmetry.space_group_name_H-M   'P 1'
#
loop_
_entity.id
_entity.type
_entity.pdbx_description
1 polymer ?
#
loop_
_entity_poly.entity_id
_entity_poly.type
_entity_poly.pdbx_seq_one_letter_code
_entity_poly.pdbx_strand_id
1 'polypeptide(L)'
;MSVAFGSLEVAHLPARRGFNFPYALAVLSRQSNGNVYVWTAASDPADLNRPFLWMSVTKFLVAVAFWRQSLAAPALSLHTLVGSPTAAEVKLVDLLSHCSGLPFDAPMAAPGQPRLGVKFGIARPDARAIAPFTKRIYSNYNFELAGAIAEKVVGKPWTEWVRETVLEPLGMNGTVLSHSPAWGAVGPVSDLARLAGELLSPETGVLGFTERDLDGFCAPQHPGLRGLLPGYGPQKDNLWATGVELHGVKSPHYLPVSFPPEVIGHFGQSGSFIWVDRVAGAAGAFLGAQKFGPVHKALWPDLNAQIRELALLAQQ
;
A
#
# COMPACT_ATOMS: atom_id res chain seq x y z
N MET A 1 -1.24 -8.86 -19.22
CA MET A 1 -1.76 -7.48 -19.08
C MET A 1 -1.10 -6.60 -20.14
N SER A 2 -1.83 -6.15 -21.17
CA SER A 2 -1.34 -5.07 -22.02
C SER A 2 -1.72 -3.75 -21.35
N VAL A 3 -0.84 -3.20 -20.54
CA VAL A 3 -0.97 -1.82 -20.06
C VAL A 3 -0.61 -0.93 -21.24
N ALA A 4 -1.62 -0.35 -21.90
CA ALA A 4 -1.39 0.61 -22.96
C ALA A 4 -1.03 1.96 -22.33
N PHE A 5 0.18 2.44 -22.54
CA PHE A 5 0.57 3.80 -22.17
C PHE A 5 0.08 4.75 -23.25
N GLY A 6 -0.99 5.51 -22.95
CA GLY A 6 -1.57 6.49 -23.86
C GLY A 6 -1.04 7.92 -23.59
N SER A 7 -1.15 8.77 -24.61
CA SER A 7 -0.77 10.20 -24.53
C SER A 7 -1.99 11.08 -24.22
N LEU A 8 -2.67 10.87 -23.11
CA LEU A 8 -3.58 11.91 -22.62
C LEU A 8 -2.73 13.03 -22.02
N GLU A 9 -3.09 14.29 -22.29
CA GLU A 9 -2.37 15.41 -21.70
C GLU A 9 -2.63 15.51 -20.19
N VAL A 10 -2.11 14.58 -19.41
CA VAL A 10 -1.96 14.68 -17.96
C VAL A 10 -1.17 15.97 -17.59
N ALA A 11 -0.60 16.63 -18.61
CA ALA A 11 -0.01 17.96 -18.54
C ALA A 11 -0.96 19.04 -17.97
N HIS A 12 -2.26 18.85 -18.06
CA HIS A 12 -3.26 19.85 -17.65
C HIS A 12 -3.85 19.66 -16.24
N LEU A 13 -3.32 18.76 -15.40
CA LEU A 13 -3.75 18.73 -13.99
C LEU A 13 -3.26 19.99 -13.25
N PRO A 14 -4.13 20.97 -12.93
CA PRO A 14 -3.71 22.25 -12.34
C PRO A 14 -2.95 22.10 -11.02
N ALA A 15 -3.32 21.11 -10.21
CA ALA A 15 -2.67 20.83 -8.91
C ALA A 15 -1.19 20.45 -9.05
N ARG A 16 -0.73 19.99 -10.23
CA ARG A 16 0.70 19.72 -10.49
C ARG A 16 1.59 20.94 -10.31
N ARG A 17 1.08 22.13 -10.64
CA ARG A 17 1.86 23.37 -10.61
C ARG A 17 2.31 23.79 -9.21
N GLY A 18 1.73 23.19 -8.17
CA GLY A 18 2.11 23.47 -6.78
C GLY A 18 3.33 22.68 -6.28
N PHE A 19 3.80 21.67 -7.03
CA PHE A 19 4.98 20.88 -6.63
C PHE A 19 6.24 21.45 -7.27
N ASN A 20 7.21 21.84 -6.44
CA ASN A 20 8.49 22.42 -6.84
C ASN A 20 9.69 21.47 -6.61
N PHE A 21 9.42 20.20 -6.60
CA PHE A 21 10.40 19.10 -6.43
C PHE A 21 10.16 18.01 -7.48
N PRO A 22 11.15 17.15 -7.75
CA PRO A 22 10.99 16.03 -8.67
C PRO A 22 9.85 15.08 -8.26
N TYR A 23 8.97 14.78 -9.21
CA TYR A 23 7.88 13.81 -9.02
C TYR A 23 7.49 13.13 -10.33
N ALA A 24 6.84 11.99 -10.21
CA ALA A 24 6.12 11.33 -11.28
C ALA A 24 4.76 10.83 -10.78
N LEU A 25 3.75 10.85 -11.64
CA LEU A 25 2.40 10.37 -11.33
C LEU A 25 1.84 9.51 -12.45
N ALA A 26 0.88 8.67 -12.11
CA ALA A 26 0.11 7.86 -13.04
C ALA A 26 -1.39 8.02 -12.75
N VAL A 27 -2.16 8.06 -13.82
CA VAL A 27 -3.62 8.01 -13.86
C VAL A 27 -4.01 6.71 -14.53
N LEU A 28 -4.89 5.91 -13.95
CA LEU A 28 -5.34 4.64 -14.50
C LEU A 28 -6.86 4.63 -14.66
N SER A 29 -7.30 4.09 -15.78
CA SER A 29 -8.72 3.96 -16.11
C SER A 29 -9.00 2.56 -16.64
N ARG A 30 -9.97 1.86 -16.03
CA ARG A 30 -10.48 0.58 -16.53
C ARG A 30 -11.56 0.85 -17.57
N GLN A 31 -11.36 0.34 -18.77
CA GLN A 31 -12.30 0.45 -19.87
C GLN A 31 -13.41 -0.61 -19.77
N SER A 32 -14.50 -0.44 -20.52
CA SER A 32 -15.63 -1.38 -20.57
C SER A 32 -15.25 -2.81 -21.01
N ASN A 33 -14.15 -2.96 -21.75
CA ASN A 33 -13.60 -4.25 -22.17
C ASN A 33 -12.63 -4.88 -21.14
N GLY A 34 -12.52 -4.31 -19.94
CA GLY A 34 -11.61 -4.75 -18.88
C GLY A 34 -10.16 -4.31 -19.04
N ASN A 35 -9.76 -3.71 -20.17
CA ASN A 35 -8.39 -3.19 -20.32
C ASN A 35 -8.15 -1.99 -19.40
N VAL A 36 -6.94 -1.88 -18.87
CA VAL A 36 -6.51 -0.72 -18.09
C VAL A 36 -5.60 0.15 -18.93
N TYR A 37 -5.99 1.40 -19.12
CA TYR A 37 -5.15 2.42 -19.73
C TYR A 37 -4.43 3.20 -18.65
N VAL A 38 -3.17 3.57 -18.93
CA VAL A 38 -2.31 4.31 -18.01
C VAL A 38 -1.75 5.53 -18.71
N TRP A 39 -1.90 6.68 -18.09
CA TRP A 39 -1.26 7.93 -18.50
C TRP A 39 -0.31 8.36 -17.40
N THR A 40 0.85 8.85 -17.78
CA THR A 40 1.86 9.30 -16.85
C THR A 40 2.26 10.74 -17.10
N ALA A 41 2.63 11.43 -16.02
CA ALA A 41 3.24 12.74 -16.09
C ALA A 41 4.32 12.89 -15.02
N ALA A 42 5.25 13.79 -15.22
CA ALA A 42 6.32 14.07 -14.28
C ALA A 42 6.69 15.55 -14.26
N SER A 43 7.48 15.95 -13.27
CA SER A 43 8.08 17.29 -13.22
C SER A 43 9.06 17.53 -14.37
N ASP A 44 9.81 16.49 -14.72
CA ASP A 44 10.71 16.41 -15.87
C ASP A 44 10.53 15.04 -16.55
N PRO A 45 10.59 14.90 -17.87
CA PRO A 45 10.49 13.60 -18.56
C PRO A 45 11.44 12.52 -18.01
N ALA A 46 12.62 12.89 -17.53
CA ALA A 46 13.56 11.96 -16.90
C ALA A 46 13.03 11.35 -15.59
N ASP A 47 12.16 12.04 -14.88
CA ASP A 47 11.56 11.57 -13.62
C ASP A 47 10.58 10.41 -13.84
N LEU A 48 10.07 10.18 -15.05
CA LEU A 48 9.21 9.01 -15.35
C LEU A 48 9.90 7.68 -15.09
N ASN A 49 11.20 7.62 -15.34
CA ASN A 49 12.01 6.42 -15.13
C ASN A 49 12.86 6.47 -13.85
N ARG A 50 12.75 7.57 -13.10
CA ARG A 50 13.51 7.75 -11.87
C ARG A 50 13.04 6.78 -10.80
N PRO A 51 13.95 6.06 -10.11
CA PRO A 51 13.61 5.29 -8.93
C PRO A 51 13.38 6.23 -7.75
N PHE A 52 12.14 6.26 -7.25
CA PHE A 52 11.76 6.99 -6.04
C PHE A 52 11.64 6.04 -4.85
N LEU A 53 11.86 6.54 -3.64
CA LEU A 53 11.55 5.84 -2.41
C LEU A 53 10.02 5.71 -2.25
N TRP A 54 9.52 4.50 -2.04
CA TRP A 54 8.09 4.28 -1.80
C TRP A 54 7.72 4.45 -0.33
N MET A 55 8.68 4.24 0.57
CA MET A 55 8.45 4.22 1.99
C MET A 55 7.25 3.33 2.33
N SER A 56 6.27 3.81 3.08
CA SER A 56 5.14 2.97 3.53
C SER A 56 4.22 2.45 2.42
N VAL A 57 4.31 2.94 1.19
CA VAL A 57 3.64 2.32 0.03
C VAL A 57 4.18 0.89 -0.22
N THR A 58 5.38 0.55 0.28
CA THR A 58 5.89 -0.83 0.32
C THR A 58 4.91 -1.79 1.00
N LYS A 59 4.19 -1.34 2.03
CA LYS A 59 3.20 -2.17 2.74
C LYS A 59 2.07 -2.63 1.82
N PHE A 60 1.65 -1.77 0.91
CA PHE A 60 0.63 -2.12 -0.09
C PHE A 60 1.11 -3.26 -1.00
N LEU A 61 2.33 -3.18 -1.51
CA LEU A 61 2.96 -4.23 -2.31
C LEU A 61 3.08 -5.55 -1.53
N VAL A 62 3.58 -5.48 -0.29
CA VAL A 62 3.75 -6.65 0.57
C VAL A 62 2.41 -7.29 0.94
N ALA A 63 1.37 -6.48 1.16
CA ALA A 63 0.01 -6.98 1.41
C ALA A 63 -0.54 -7.79 0.23
N VAL A 64 -0.30 -7.33 -1.01
CA VAL A 64 -0.67 -8.08 -2.24
C VAL A 64 0.08 -9.42 -2.31
N ALA A 65 1.37 -9.44 -1.95
CA ALA A 65 2.14 -10.69 -1.91
C ALA A 65 1.57 -11.67 -0.86
N PHE A 66 1.23 -11.20 0.33
CA PHE A 66 0.57 -12.02 1.35
C PHE A 66 -0.78 -12.55 0.88
N TRP A 67 -1.58 -11.72 0.26
CA TRP A 67 -2.88 -12.13 -0.25
C TRP A 67 -2.74 -13.23 -1.30
N ARG A 68 -1.90 -13.01 -2.31
CA ARG A 68 -1.63 -14.00 -3.35
C ARG A 68 -1.13 -15.32 -2.78
N GLN A 69 -0.17 -15.26 -1.86
CA GLN A 69 0.38 -16.45 -1.22
C GLN A 69 -0.66 -17.20 -0.40
N SER A 70 -1.56 -16.49 0.29
CA SER A 70 -2.61 -17.12 1.11
C SER A 70 -3.64 -17.90 0.28
N LEU A 71 -3.87 -17.46 -0.97
CA LEU A 71 -4.74 -18.18 -1.91
C LEU A 71 -4.05 -19.43 -2.50
N ALA A 72 -2.73 -19.37 -2.69
CA ALA A 72 -1.95 -20.44 -3.32
C ALA A 72 -1.50 -21.52 -2.33
N ALA A 73 -1.25 -21.16 -1.07
CA ALA A 73 -0.64 -22.07 -0.09
C ALA A 73 -1.22 -21.88 1.32
N PRO A 74 -1.96 -22.88 1.87
CA PRO A 74 -2.53 -22.82 3.22
C PRO A 74 -1.53 -22.60 4.35
N ALA A 75 -0.25 -22.92 4.13
CA ALA A 75 0.81 -22.77 5.12
C ALA A 75 1.07 -21.30 5.53
N LEU A 76 0.73 -20.33 4.68
CA LEU A 76 0.78 -18.90 4.99
C LEU A 76 -0.63 -18.29 4.93
N SER A 77 -1.59 -18.94 5.58
CA SER A 77 -2.95 -18.43 5.69
C SER A 77 -2.96 -17.12 6.49
N LEU A 78 -3.75 -16.16 6.04
CA LEU A 78 -4.00 -14.90 6.78
C LEU A 78 -4.67 -15.13 8.14
N HIS A 79 -5.26 -16.31 8.36
CA HIS A 79 -5.83 -16.72 9.63
C HIS A 79 -4.86 -17.47 10.55
N THR A 80 -3.58 -17.65 10.12
CA THR A 80 -2.55 -18.25 10.96
C THR A 80 -2.35 -17.42 12.23
N LEU A 81 -2.41 -18.08 13.39
CA LEU A 81 -2.15 -17.45 14.67
C LEU A 81 -0.67 -17.07 14.77
N VAL A 82 -0.41 -15.87 15.22
CA VAL A 82 0.92 -15.36 15.53
C VAL A 82 1.02 -15.13 17.03
N GLY A 83 2.17 -15.45 17.61
CA GLY A 83 2.39 -15.19 19.03
C GLY A 83 2.17 -13.73 19.38
N SER A 84 1.33 -13.46 20.37
CA SER A 84 1.05 -12.11 20.85
C SER A 84 1.72 -11.87 22.20
N PRO A 85 2.30 -10.67 22.45
CA PRO A 85 2.83 -10.31 23.76
C PRO A 85 1.74 -10.16 24.83
N THR A 86 0.48 -10.16 24.48
CA THR A 86 -0.67 -9.92 25.38
C THR A 86 -1.52 -11.17 25.62
N ALA A 87 -1.06 -12.36 25.23
CA ALA A 87 -1.77 -13.65 25.30
C ALA A 87 -3.10 -13.71 24.53
N ALA A 88 -3.49 -12.66 23.80
CA ALA A 88 -4.65 -12.69 22.91
C ALA A 88 -4.33 -13.42 21.61
N GLU A 89 -5.32 -14.06 21.01
CA GLU A 89 -5.19 -14.67 19.69
C GLU A 89 -5.10 -13.56 18.62
N VAL A 90 -3.92 -13.39 18.04
CA VAL A 90 -3.65 -12.46 16.95
C VAL A 90 -3.34 -13.28 15.70
N LYS A 91 -3.99 -12.95 14.58
CA LYS A 91 -3.78 -13.58 13.29
C LYS A 91 -2.85 -12.75 12.42
N LEU A 92 -2.32 -13.34 11.36
CA LEU A 92 -1.48 -12.63 10.40
C LEU A 92 -2.22 -11.43 9.78
N VAL A 93 -3.51 -11.55 9.47
CA VAL A 93 -4.34 -10.44 8.98
C VAL A 93 -4.44 -9.29 9.98
N ASP A 94 -4.39 -9.56 11.29
CA ASP A 94 -4.44 -8.54 12.33
C ASP A 94 -3.13 -7.74 12.43
N LEU A 95 -1.99 -8.38 12.10
CA LEU A 95 -0.73 -7.66 11.90
C LEU A 95 -0.86 -6.72 10.70
N LEU A 96 -1.26 -7.25 9.55
CA LEU A 96 -1.36 -6.48 8.30
C LEU A 96 -2.35 -5.32 8.43
N SER A 97 -3.47 -5.51 9.15
CA SER A 97 -4.47 -4.47 9.38
C SER A 97 -4.21 -3.58 10.62
N HIS A 98 -3.05 -3.71 11.25
CA HIS A 98 -2.63 -2.87 12.38
C HIS A 98 -3.50 -2.99 13.66
N CYS A 99 -4.08 -4.17 13.90
CA CYS A 99 -4.95 -4.44 15.05
C CYS A 99 -4.27 -5.23 16.18
N SER A 100 -3.02 -5.63 16.00
CA SER A 100 -2.26 -6.49 16.93
C SER A 100 -1.93 -5.85 18.28
N GLY A 101 -2.09 -4.53 18.43
CA GLY A 101 -1.67 -3.80 19.62
C GLY A 101 -0.16 -3.53 19.72
N LEU A 102 0.65 -3.97 18.75
CA LEU A 102 2.08 -3.70 18.72
C LEU A 102 2.39 -2.21 18.47
N PRO A 103 3.48 -1.67 19.04
CA PRO A 103 3.87 -0.27 18.87
C PRO A 103 4.31 0.00 17.42
N PHE A 104 4.56 1.28 17.11
CA PHE A 104 4.93 1.74 15.75
C PHE A 104 6.18 1.02 15.22
N ASP A 105 7.23 0.92 16.03
CA ASP A 105 8.48 0.22 15.69
C ASP A 105 8.78 -0.88 16.70
N ALA A 106 9.48 -1.92 16.25
CA ALA A 106 10.01 -2.97 17.12
C ALA A 106 10.93 -2.36 18.21
N PRO A 107 11.01 -3.00 19.39
CA PRO A 107 11.95 -2.63 20.42
C PRO A 107 13.36 -2.56 19.84
N MET A 108 14.11 -1.50 20.16
CA MET A 108 15.51 -1.40 19.80
C MET A 108 16.28 -2.54 20.47
N ALA A 109 17.06 -3.27 19.68
CA ALA A 109 18.10 -4.13 20.21
C ALA A 109 19.28 -3.26 20.69
N ALA A 110 20.18 -3.83 21.49
CA ALA A 110 21.43 -3.16 21.83
C ALA A 110 22.16 -2.74 20.53
N PRO A 111 22.96 -1.64 20.56
CA PRO A 111 23.69 -1.17 19.39
C PRO A 111 24.44 -2.31 18.68
N GLY A 112 24.24 -2.45 17.39
CA GLY A 112 24.88 -3.50 16.57
C GLY A 112 24.18 -4.86 16.55
N GLN A 113 23.07 -5.05 17.28
CA GLN A 113 22.29 -6.29 17.23
C GLN A 113 21.04 -6.15 16.35
N PRO A 114 20.65 -7.18 15.57
CA PRO A 114 19.38 -7.18 14.86
C PRO A 114 18.22 -7.08 15.85
N ARG A 115 17.16 -6.38 15.48
CA ARG A 115 15.93 -6.24 16.29
C ARG A 115 15.39 -7.61 16.66
N LEU A 116 15.62 -8.02 17.89
CA LEU A 116 15.59 -9.39 18.39
C LEU A 116 14.19 -10.09 18.35
N GLY A 117 13.15 -9.55 17.91
CA GLY A 117 11.84 -10.21 17.79
C GLY A 117 11.50 -10.51 16.34
N VAL A 118 11.93 -9.63 15.44
CA VAL A 118 11.59 -9.69 14.02
C VAL A 118 12.27 -10.87 13.34
N LYS A 119 13.57 -11.11 13.64
CA LYS A 119 14.37 -12.20 13.03
C LYS A 119 13.79 -13.60 13.18
N PHE A 120 12.97 -13.84 14.19
CA PHE A 120 12.39 -15.16 14.47
C PHE A 120 10.88 -15.25 14.23
N GLY A 121 10.25 -14.20 13.69
CA GLY A 121 8.80 -14.16 13.48
C GLY A 121 7.99 -14.28 14.79
N ILE A 122 8.55 -13.80 15.90
CA ILE A 122 7.93 -13.88 17.23
C ILE A 122 7.81 -12.47 17.80
N ALA A 123 6.57 -12.05 18.10
CA ALA A 123 6.34 -10.82 18.84
C ALA A 123 6.91 -10.96 20.26
N ARG A 124 7.77 -10.02 20.66
CA ARG A 124 8.31 -10.00 22.02
C ARG A 124 7.46 -9.10 22.91
N PRO A 125 7.40 -9.39 24.22
CA PRO A 125 6.82 -8.49 25.20
C PRO A 125 7.42 -7.09 25.04
N ASP A 126 6.56 -6.10 24.90
CA ASP A 126 6.93 -4.69 24.82
C ASP A 126 5.98 -3.89 25.71
N ALA A 127 6.52 -3.16 26.67
CA ALA A 127 5.75 -2.33 27.59
C ALA A 127 4.90 -1.26 26.88
N ARG A 128 5.22 -0.94 25.61
CA ARG A 128 4.44 -0.02 24.77
C ARG A 128 3.27 -0.70 24.04
N ALA A 129 3.22 -2.04 24.04
CA ALA A 129 2.11 -2.78 23.46
C ALA A 129 0.84 -2.59 24.29
N ILE A 130 -0.29 -2.58 23.59
CA ILE A 130 -1.61 -2.54 24.23
C ILE A 130 -2.37 -3.82 23.86
N ALA A 131 -3.51 -4.07 24.53
CA ALA A 131 -4.37 -5.19 24.17
C ALA A 131 -4.80 -5.08 22.68
N PRO A 132 -4.69 -6.17 21.89
CA PRO A 132 -5.17 -6.22 20.52
C PRO A 132 -6.62 -5.76 20.41
N PHE A 133 -7.02 -5.26 19.27
CA PHE A 133 -8.40 -4.87 18.93
C PHE A 133 -9.00 -3.72 19.79
N THR A 134 -8.20 -3.05 20.62
CA THR A 134 -8.67 -1.90 21.42
C THR A 134 -8.61 -0.58 20.67
N LYS A 135 -7.61 -0.42 19.84
CA LYS A 135 -7.47 0.66 18.86
C LYS A 135 -6.50 0.22 17.76
N ARG A 136 -6.56 0.90 16.63
CA ARG A 136 -5.62 0.66 15.54
C ARG A 136 -4.34 1.45 15.77
N ILE A 137 -3.22 0.73 15.84
CA ILE A 137 -1.88 1.32 15.94
C ILE A 137 -1.15 1.04 14.63
N TYR A 138 -1.03 2.05 13.77
CA TYR A 138 -0.18 1.96 12.59
C TYR A 138 1.24 1.57 12.99
N SER A 139 1.79 0.49 12.41
CA SER A 139 2.99 -0.16 12.92
C SER A 139 3.87 -0.73 11.81
N ASN A 140 5.14 -0.30 11.78
CA ASN A 140 6.17 -0.96 10.97
C ASN A 140 6.49 -2.34 11.53
N TYR A 141 6.48 -2.47 12.86
CA TYR A 141 6.76 -3.73 13.54
C TYR A 141 5.82 -4.85 13.08
N ASN A 142 4.54 -4.54 12.84
CA ASN A 142 3.59 -5.50 12.30
C ASN A 142 4.06 -6.11 10.97
N PHE A 143 4.50 -5.28 10.04
CA PHE A 143 4.97 -5.73 8.73
C PHE A 143 6.34 -6.41 8.79
N GLU A 144 7.23 -5.95 9.64
CA GLU A 144 8.51 -6.60 9.89
C GLU A 144 8.31 -8.01 10.48
N LEU A 145 7.38 -8.17 11.43
CA LEU A 145 7.04 -9.46 12.01
C LEU A 145 6.35 -10.37 10.98
N ALA A 146 5.40 -9.84 10.22
CA ALA A 146 4.74 -10.58 9.15
C ALA A 146 5.76 -11.06 8.10
N GLY A 147 6.68 -10.19 7.68
CA GLY A 147 7.77 -10.56 6.76
C GLY A 147 8.65 -11.69 7.29
N ALA A 148 9.04 -11.63 8.56
CA ALA A 148 9.83 -12.68 9.19
C ALA A 148 9.06 -14.04 9.29
N ILE A 149 7.73 -13.98 9.48
CA ILE A 149 6.87 -15.18 9.43
C ILE A 149 6.87 -15.75 8.01
N ALA A 150 6.71 -14.88 7.00
CA ALA A 150 6.74 -15.30 5.59
C ALA A 150 8.09 -15.95 5.23
N GLU A 151 9.21 -15.34 5.60
CA GLU A 151 10.55 -15.88 5.37
C GLU A 151 10.71 -17.30 5.98
N LYS A 152 10.19 -17.50 7.19
CA LYS A 152 10.24 -18.79 7.86
C LYS A 152 9.40 -19.85 7.16
N VAL A 153 8.22 -19.49 6.68
CA VAL A 153 7.27 -20.42 6.04
C VAL A 153 7.68 -20.72 4.61
N VAL A 154 8.10 -19.69 3.86
CA VAL A 154 8.46 -19.81 2.44
C VAL A 154 9.91 -20.31 2.26
N GLY A 155 10.77 -20.12 3.27
CA GLY A 155 12.18 -20.53 3.22
C GLY A 155 13.07 -19.60 2.39
N LYS A 156 12.61 -18.37 2.10
CA LYS A 156 13.32 -17.37 1.31
C LYS A 156 13.29 -15.99 1.98
N PRO A 157 14.27 -15.10 1.72
CA PRO A 157 14.18 -13.71 2.14
C PRO A 157 12.90 -13.05 1.60
N TRP A 158 12.31 -12.13 2.38
CA TRP A 158 11.08 -11.44 1.99
C TRP A 158 11.23 -10.71 0.65
N THR A 159 12.41 -10.19 0.34
CA THR A 159 12.72 -9.50 -0.91
C THR A 159 12.63 -10.43 -2.12
N GLU A 160 13.13 -11.65 -1.99
CA GLU A 160 13.07 -12.67 -3.04
C GLU A 160 11.64 -13.19 -3.20
N TRP A 161 10.99 -13.51 -2.09
CA TRP A 161 9.59 -13.95 -2.09
C TRP A 161 8.64 -12.94 -2.74
N VAL A 162 8.72 -11.65 -2.37
CA VAL A 162 7.86 -10.61 -2.97
C VAL A 162 8.24 -10.38 -4.44
N ARG A 163 9.52 -10.44 -4.80
CA ARG A 163 9.97 -10.34 -6.18
C ARG A 163 9.31 -11.41 -7.05
N GLU A 164 9.41 -12.68 -6.66
CA GLU A 164 8.84 -13.81 -7.42
C GLU A 164 7.30 -13.81 -7.41
N THR A 165 6.71 -13.39 -6.29
CA THR A 165 5.26 -13.43 -6.09
C THR A 165 4.54 -12.25 -6.80
N VAL A 166 5.16 -11.08 -6.89
CA VAL A 166 4.49 -9.88 -7.39
C VAL A 166 5.29 -9.15 -8.47
N LEU A 167 6.58 -8.84 -8.23
CA LEU A 167 7.31 -7.96 -9.14
C LEU A 167 7.53 -8.60 -10.52
N GLU A 168 8.02 -9.82 -10.57
CA GLU A 168 8.30 -10.52 -11.83
C GLU A 168 7.02 -10.77 -12.65
N PRO A 169 5.94 -11.33 -12.06
CA PRO A 169 4.70 -11.52 -12.82
C PRO A 169 4.11 -10.22 -13.38
N LEU A 170 4.21 -9.11 -12.65
CA LEU A 170 3.74 -7.81 -13.09
C LEU A 170 4.73 -7.08 -14.02
N GLY A 171 5.94 -7.60 -14.23
CA GLY A 171 6.98 -6.94 -15.00
C GLY A 171 7.47 -5.64 -14.35
N MET A 172 7.50 -5.58 -13.02
CA MET A 172 7.96 -4.43 -12.23
C MET A 172 9.50 -4.45 -12.12
N ASN A 173 10.17 -4.38 -13.26
CA ASN A 173 11.62 -4.60 -13.39
C ASN A 173 12.47 -3.44 -12.86
N GLY A 174 11.89 -2.26 -12.65
CA GLY A 174 12.56 -1.09 -12.10
C GLY A 174 12.52 -1.02 -10.58
N THR A 175 11.75 -1.92 -9.92
CA THR A 175 11.56 -1.90 -8.47
C THR A 175 12.56 -2.79 -7.76
N VAL A 176 13.27 -2.21 -6.80
CA VAL A 176 14.23 -2.90 -5.91
C VAL A 176 13.66 -2.94 -4.49
N LEU A 177 13.81 -4.08 -3.83
CA LEU A 177 13.42 -4.32 -2.45
C LEU A 177 14.64 -4.43 -1.55
N SER A 178 14.61 -3.77 -0.40
CA SER A 178 15.70 -3.79 0.57
C SER A 178 15.21 -3.51 1.99
N HIS A 179 16.06 -3.70 2.97
CA HIS A 179 15.85 -3.31 4.38
C HIS A 179 14.59 -3.90 5.03
N SER A 180 13.42 -3.30 4.87
CA SER A 180 12.22 -3.65 5.64
C SER A 180 11.00 -3.85 4.75
N PRO A 181 10.19 -4.89 4.96
CA PRO A 181 8.92 -5.09 4.27
C PRO A 181 7.89 -3.97 4.59
N ALA A 182 8.19 -3.13 5.57
CA ALA A 182 7.36 -2.00 5.92
C ALA A 182 7.63 -0.73 5.08
N TRP A 183 8.83 -0.60 4.44
CA TRP A 183 9.21 0.66 3.79
C TRP A 183 10.35 0.58 2.76
N GLY A 184 10.84 -0.62 2.41
CA GLY A 184 12.09 -0.82 1.69
C GLY A 184 11.99 -0.91 0.17
N ALA A 185 10.86 -0.58 -0.46
CA ALA A 185 10.72 -0.55 -1.91
C ALA A 185 11.21 0.79 -2.50
N VAL A 186 11.90 0.69 -3.64
CA VAL A 186 12.36 1.82 -4.45
C VAL A 186 12.09 1.48 -5.91
N GLY A 187 11.43 2.36 -6.66
CA GLY A 187 11.11 2.08 -8.06
C GLY A 187 10.43 3.24 -8.78
N PRO A 188 10.24 3.14 -10.11
CA PRO A 188 9.58 4.14 -10.92
C PRO A 188 8.05 4.09 -10.78
N VAL A 189 7.39 5.15 -11.21
CA VAL A 189 5.91 5.24 -11.16
C VAL A 189 5.22 4.22 -12.08
N SER A 190 5.86 3.83 -13.16
CA SER A 190 5.36 2.79 -14.08
C SER A 190 5.16 1.45 -13.38
N ASP A 191 6.06 1.07 -12.47
CA ASP A 191 5.92 -0.17 -11.72
C ASP A 191 4.78 -0.07 -10.68
N LEU A 192 4.67 1.06 -10.01
CA LEU A 192 3.55 1.30 -9.08
C LEU A 192 2.20 1.32 -9.81
N ALA A 193 2.16 1.84 -11.04
CA ALA A 193 0.98 1.80 -11.91
C ALA A 193 0.60 0.37 -12.31
N ARG A 194 1.57 -0.53 -12.56
CA ARG A 194 1.30 -1.95 -12.84
C ARG A 194 0.63 -2.63 -11.65
N LEU A 195 1.09 -2.35 -10.44
CA LEU A 195 0.47 -2.87 -9.21
C LEU A 195 -0.97 -2.35 -9.03
N ALA A 196 -1.20 -1.06 -9.27
CA ALA A 196 -2.56 -0.48 -9.22
C ALA A 196 -3.48 -1.08 -10.30
N GLY A 197 -2.97 -1.25 -11.51
CA GLY A 197 -3.73 -1.81 -12.64
C GLY A 197 -4.16 -3.27 -12.42
N GLU A 198 -3.31 -4.09 -11.79
CA GLU A 198 -3.67 -5.47 -11.41
C GLU A 198 -4.89 -5.53 -10.49
N LEU A 199 -4.95 -4.64 -9.51
CA LEU A 199 -6.07 -4.59 -8.57
C LEU A 199 -7.31 -3.90 -9.16
N LEU A 200 -7.13 -3.09 -10.19
CA LEU A 200 -8.22 -2.38 -10.87
C LEU A 200 -9.00 -3.30 -11.81
N SER A 201 -8.33 -4.28 -12.43
CA SER A 201 -8.92 -5.23 -13.39
C SER A 201 -8.31 -6.63 -13.20
N PRO A 202 -8.78 -7.40 -12.24
CA PRO A 202 -8.24 -8.74 -11.96
C PRO A 202 -8.48 -9.72 -13.10
N GLU A 203 -9.58 -9.57 -13.86
CA GLU A 203 -9.94 -10.44 -14.99
C GLU A 203 -8.88 -10.43 -16.11
N THR A 204 -8.20 -9.30 -16.29
CA THR A 204 -7.09 -9.16 -17.26
C THR A 204 -5.72 -9.21 -16.56
N GLY A 205 -5.72 -9.40 -15.26
CA GLY A 205 -4.53 -9.46 -14.42
C GLY A 205 -3.71 -10.74 -14.61
N VAL A 206 -2.49 -10.72 -14.10
CA VAL A 206 -1.54 -11.84 -14.20
C VAL A 206 -1.25 -12.51 -12.87
N LEU A 207 -1.69 -11.93 -11.74
CA LEU A 207 -1.54 -12.52 -10.42
C LEU A 207 -2.58 -13.61 -10.13
N GLY A 208 -3.59 -13.74 -11.00
CA GLY A 208 -4.62 -14.79 -10.92
C GLY A 208 -5.72 -14.51 -9.90
N PHE A 209 -5.94 -13.25 -9.54
CA PHE A 209 -7.05 -12.86 -8.68
C PHE A 209 -8.37 -12.90 -9.43
N THR A 210 -9.42 -13.33 -8.75
CA THR A 210 -10.80 -13.11 -9.17
C THR A 210 -11.37 -11.85 -8.51
N GLU A 211 -12.50 -11.33 -8.99
CA GLU A 211 -13.22 -10.23 -8.32
C GLU A 211 -13.53 -10.60 -6.85
N ARG A 212 -13.96 -11.84 -6.59
CA ARG A 212 -14.22 -12.33 -5.24
C ARG A 212 -12.97 -12.31 -4.34
N ASP A 213 -11.80 -12.63 -4.90
CA ASP A 213 -10.55 -12.57 -4.14
C ASP A 213 -10.23 -11.13 -3.75
N LEU A 214 -10.41 -10.19 -4.68
CA LEU A 214 -10.19 -8.78 -4.38
C LEU A 214 -11.26 -8.19 -3.44
N ASP A 215 -12.49 -8.67 -3.47
CA ASP A 215 -13.50 -8.31 -2.48
C ASP A 215 -13.06 -8.74 -1.07
N GLY A 216 -12.50 -9.94 -0.95
CA GLY A 216 -11.90 -10.42 0.30
C GLY A 216 -10.68 -9.61 0.74
N PHE A 217 -9.80 -9.24 -0.21
CA PHE A 217 -8.64 -8.40 0.05
C PHE A 217 -9.02 -7.02 0.57
N CYS A 218 -10.04 -6.40 -0.01
CA CYS A 218 -10.55 -5.08 0.32
C CYS A 218 -11.55 -5.08 1.48
N ALA A 219 -11.93 -6.24 2.01
CA ALA A 219 -12.90 -6.32 3.10
C ALA A 219 -12.38 -5.63 4.37
N PRO A 220 -13.20 -4.76 5.00
CA PRO A 220 -12.82 -4.08 6.23
C PRO A 220 -12.46 -5.07 7.35
N GLN A 221 -11.30 -4.85 7.97
CA GLN A 221 -10.86 -5.61 9.14
C GLN A 221 -11.16 -4.81 10.41
N HIS A 222 -11.89 -5.40 11.35
CA HIS A 222 -12.23 -4.78 12.63
C HIS A 222 -12.72 -3.32 12.50
N PRO A 223 -13.85 -3.07 11.83
CA PRO A 223 -14.40 -1.71 11.67
C PRO A 223 -14.74 -1.07 13.01
N GLY A 224 -14.76 0.26 13.08
CA GLY A 224 -15.05 1.02 14.29
C GLY A 224 -13.84 1.26 15.20
N LEU A 225 -12.64 0.72 14.86
CA LEU A 225 -11.44 0.96 15.65
C LEU A 225 -10.89 2.37 15.39
N ARG A 226 -10.95 3.20 16.44
CA ARG A 226 -10.24 4.49 16.43
C ARG A 226 -8.73 4.29 16.30
N GLY A 227 -8.04 5.24 15.72
CA GLY A 227 -6.58 5.20 15.61
C GLY A 227 -6.00 6.52 15.17
N LEU A 228 -4.67 6.57 15.09
CA LEU A 228 -3.93 7.71 14.59
C LEU A 228 -3.51 7.43 13.15
N LEU A 229 -3.93 8.29 12.22
CA LEU A 229 -3.42 8.28 10.86
C LEU A 229 -2.15 9.13 10.82
N PRO A 230 -0.98 8.55 10.50
CA PRO A 230 0.29 9.29 10.50
C PRO A 230 0.20 10.56 9.65
N GLY A 231 0.56 11.69 10.24
CA GLY A 231 0.52 12.99 9.57
C GLY A 231 -0.84 13.67 9.48
N TYR A 232 -1.95 12.95 9.65
CA TYR A 232 -3.33 13.50 9.57
C TYR A 232 -4.04 13.52 10.93
N GLY A 233 -3.51 12.82 11.94
CA GLY A 233 -4.03 12.85 13.30
C GLY A 233 -5.05 11.77 13.62
N PRO A 234 -5.81 11.94 14.72
CA PRO A 234 -6.73 10.92 15.20
C PRO A 234 -7.95 10.78 14.29
N GLN A 235 -8.34 9.52 14.04
CA GLN A 235 -9.53 9.14 13.31
C GLN A 235 -10.48 8.35 14.22
N LYS A 236 -11.79 8.62 14.14
CA LYS A 236 -12.82 7.93 14.93
C LYS A 236 -12.93 6.46 14.50
N ASP A 237 -12.89 6.23 13.19
CA ASP A 237 -12.73 4.92 12.58
C ASP A 237 -11.53 5.00 11.62
N ASN A 238 -10.42 4.38 12.04
CA ASN A 238 -9.22 4.31 11.21
C ASN A 238 -9.25 3.02 10.38
N LEU A 239 -10.18 2.94 9.43
CA LEU A 239 -10.54 1.73 8.69
C LEU A 239 -9.39 1.22 7.82
N TRP A 240 -9.16 -0.10 7.87
CA TRP A 240 -8.16 -0.82 7.07
C TRP A 240 -8.74 -2.14 6.58
N ALA A 241 -8.30 -2.57 5.41
CA ALA A 241 -8.48 -3.91 4.89
C ALA A 241 -7.22 -4.75 5.15
N THR A 242 -6.96 -5.76 4.33
CA THR A 242 -5.80 -6.64 4.47
C THR A 242 -4.51 -5.94 4.06
N GLY A 243 -3.92 -5.17 4.98
CA GLY A 243 -2.65 -4.47 4.77
C GLY A 243 -2.71 -3.22 3.91
N VAL A 244 -3.89 -2.80 3.50
CA VAL A 244 -4.15 -1.56 2.77
C VAL A 244 -5.13 -0.68 3.53
N GLU A 245 -4.94 0.64 3.42
CA GLU A 245 -5.83 1.60 4.03
C GLU A 245 -7.13 1.68 3.23
N LEU A 246 -8.29 1.71 3.92
CA LEU A 246 -9.57 2.09 3.34
C LEU A 246 -9.82 3.58 3.62
N HIS A 247 -10.31 4.33 2.63
CA HIS A 247 -10.66 5.73 2.81
C HIS A 247 -11.68 5.89 3.95
N GLY A 248 -12.75 5.10 3.93
CA GLY A 248 -13.79 5.15 4.95
C GLY A 248 -14.40 6.56 5.04
N VAL A 249 -14.48 7.07 6.28
CA VAL A 249 -14.95 8.43 6.58
C VAL A 249 -13.84 9.30 7.18
N LYS A 250 -12.57 8.98 6.87
CA LYS A 250 -11.41 9.68 7.43
C LYS A 250 -11.35 11.13 6.96
N SER A 251 -11.12 12.03 7.92
CA SER A 251 -10.90 13.46 7.66
C SER A 251 -10.14 14.07 8.84
N PRO A 252 -9.03 14.82 8.60
CA PRO A 252 -8.39 15.03 7.30
C PRO A 252 -7.71 13.77 6.72
N HIS A 253 -7.56 13.72 5.40
CA HIS A 253 -6.99 12.59 4.66
C HIS A 253 -6.28 13.06 3.38
N TYR A 254 -5.42 12.21 2.76
CA TYR A 254 -4.78 12.53 1.48
C TYR A 254 -5.75 12.41 0.28
N LEU A 255 -6.81 11.62 0.42
CA LEU A 255 -7.94 11.60 -0.49
C LEU A 255 -9.01 12.58 0.00
N PRO A 256 -9.71 13.30 -0.90
CA PRO A 256 -10.78 14.20 -0.49
C PRO A 256 -12.02 13.45 0.00
N VAL A 257 -12.84 14.10 0.81
CA VAL A 257 -14.08 13.52 1.38
C VAL A 257 -15.09 13.06 0.33
N SER A 258 -14.95 13.52 -0.92
CA SER A 258 -15.77 13.08 -2.06
C SER A 258 -15.42 11.68 -2.58
N PHE A 259 -14.32 11.10 -2.12
CA PHE A 259 -13.97 9.72 -2.50
C PHE A 259 -14.88 8.72 -1.81
N PRO A 260 -15.28 7.63 -2.51
CA PRO A 260 -16.03 6.53 -1.91
C PRO A 260 -15.28 5.88 -0.73
N PRO A 261 -15.99 5.40 0.29
CA PRO A 261 -15.36 4.81 1.47
C PRO A 261 -14.60 3.51 1.20
N GLU A 262 -14.94 2.78 0.14
CA GLU A 262 -14.33 1.52 -0.27
C GLU A 262 -13.00 1.69 -1.03
N VAL A 263 -12.59 2.91 -1.36
CA VAL A 263 -11.31 3.17 -2.02
C VAL A 263 -10.18 2.70 -1.12
N ILE A 264 -9.35 1.81 -1.65
CA ILE A 264 -8.15 1.33 -0.98
C ILE A 264 -6.94 2.15 -1.38
N GLY A 265 -5.95 2.24 -0.51
CA GLY A 265 -4.71 2.94 -0.83
C GLY A 265 -3.66 2.86 0.26
N HIS A 266 -2.62 3.61 0.06
CA HIS A 266 -1.57 3.88 1.04
C HIS A 266 -0.77 5.11 0.65
N PHE A 267 -0.18 5.81 1.63
CA PHE A 267 0.80 6.85 1.35
C PHE A 267 2.09 6.63 2.14
N GLY A 268 3.17 7.23 1.67
CA GLY A 268 4.51 7.07 2.22
C GLY A 268 5.13 8.38 2.69
N GLN A 269 6.04 8.26 3.66
CA GLN A 269 6.77 9.41 4.22
C GLN A 269 7.70 10.09 3.20
N SER A 270 8.00 9.44 2.07
CA SER A 270 8.73 10.02 0.95
C SER A 270 7.94 11.04 0.12
N GLY A 271 6.64 11.24 0.39
CA GLY A 271 5.76 11.99 -0.49
C GLY A 271 5.27 11.14 -1.67
N SER A 272 4.88 9.92 -1.40
CA SER A 272 4.35 8.94 -2.35
C SER A 272 2.96 8.49 -1.97
N PHE A 273 2.12 8.11 -2.94
CA PHE A 273 0.85 7.44 -2.69
C PHE A 273 0.46 6.50 -3.83
N ILE A 274 -0.42 5.57 -3.50
CA ILE A 274 -1.22 4.75 -4.41
C ILE A 274 -2.65 4.69 -3.88
N TRP A 275 -3.63 4.68 -4.77
CA TRP A 275 -5.02 4.36 -4.44
C TRP A 275 -5.72 3.69 -5.62
N VAL A 276 -6.74 2.86 -5.32
CA VAL A 276 -7.54 2.13 -6.29
C VAL A 276 -9.02 2.22 -5.91
N ASP A 277 -9.82 2.78 -6.79
CA ASP A 277 -11.28 2.80 -6.78
C ASP A 277 -11.79 1.72 -7.75
N ARG A 278 -11.93 0.49 -7.24
CA ARG A 278 -12.32 -0.67 -8.05
C ARG A 278 -13.73 -0.51 -8.62
N VAL A 279 -14.63 0.08 -7.87
CA VAL A 279 -16.02 0.26 -8.28
C VAL A 279 -16.10 1.21 -9.47
N ALA A 280 -15.47 2.37 -9.36
CA ALA A 280 -15.47 3.36 -10.42
C ALA A 280 -14.49 3.04 -11.57
N GLY A 281 -13.60 2.05 -11.42
CA GLY A 281 -12.61 1.72 -12.43
C GLY A 281 -11.51 2.77 -12.58
N ALA A 282 -11.12 3.44 -11.49
CA ALA A 282 -10.12 4.49 -11.47
C ALA A 282 -9.01 4.21 -10.46
N ALA A 283 -7.77 4.57 -10.78
CA ALA A 283 -6.67 4.49 -9.82
C ALA A 283 -5.66 5.63 -10.05
N GLY A 284 -4.89 5.92 -9.01
CA GLY A 284 -3.86 6.94 -9.04
C GLY A 284 -2.61 6.53 -8.28
N ALA A 285 -1.45 6.95 -8.81
CA ALA A 285 -0.17 6.78 -8.15
C ALA A 285 0.66 8.07 -8.26
N PHE A 286 1.43 8.36 -7.23
CA PHE A 286 2.33 9.51 -7.18
C PHE A 286 3.61 9.13 -6.42
N LEU A 287 4.74 9.50 -6.98
CA LEU A 287 6.05 9.36 -6.35
C LEU A 287 6.74 10.72 -6.35
N GLY A 288 7.16 11.19 -5.18
CA GLY A 288 7.84 12.47 -5.03
C GLY A 288 9.19 12.34 -4.33
N ALA A 289 10.09 13.27 -4.62
CA ALA A 289 11.42 13.33 -4.00
C ALA A 289 11.46 14.20 -2.73
N GLN A 290 10.32 14.70 -2.28
CA GLN A 290 10.22 15.50 -1.07
C GLN A 290 9.47 14.73 0.02
N LYS A 291 10.05 14.71 1.22
CA LYS A 291 9.40 14.11 2.40
C LYS A 291 8.00 14.70 2.61
N PHE A 292 7.04 13.80 2.89
CA PHE A 292 5.66 14.16 3.20
C PHE A 292 5.57 15.27 4.26
N GLY A 293 4.77 16.29 3.97
CA GLY A 293 4.65 17.47 4.82
C GLY A 293 3.50 18.40 4.38
N PRO A 294 3.56 19.68 4.78
CA PRO A 294 2.47 20.64 4.55
C PRO A 294 2.03 20.78 3.09
N VAL A 295 2.97 20.80 2.14
CA VAL A 295 2.66 20.93 0.71
C VAL A 295 1.82 19.75 0.21
N HIS A 296 2.15 18.53 0.63
CA HIS A 296 1.39 17.34 0.27
C HIS A 296 -0.02 17.37 0.86
N LYS A 297 -0.15 17.77 2.12
CA LYS A 297 -1.46 17.90 2.79
C LYS A 297 -2.36 18.93 2.12
N ALA A 298 -1.78 20.00 1.61
CA ALA A 298 -2.51 21.06 0.92
C ALA A 298 -2.94 20.66 -0.50
N LEU A 299 -2.07 19.93 -1.24
CA LEU A 299 -2.27 19.71 -2.67
C LEU A 299 -2.82 18.33 -3.03
N TRP A 300 -2.57 17.30 -2.22
CA TRP A 300 -2.98 15.94 -2.57
C TRP A 300 -4.50 15.74 -2.65
N PRO A 301 -5.35 16.33 -1.80
CA PRO A 301 -6.79 16.17 -1.97
C PRO A 301 -7.28 16.63 -3.35
N ASP A 302 -6.86 17.82 -3.79
CA ASP A 302 -7.23 18.37 -5.10
C ASP A 302 -6.59 17.56 -6.23
N LEU A 303 -5.32 17.19 -6.11
CA LEU A 303 -4.65 16.34 -7.10
C LEU A 303 -5.38 15.00 -7.28
N ASN A 304 -5.74 14.34 -6.19
CA ASN A 304 -6.44 13.06 -6.24
C ASN A 304 -7.84 13.18 -6.84
N ALA A 305 -8.57 14.28 -6.53
CA ALA A 305 -9.85 14.57 -7.18
C ALA A 305 -9.69 14.70 -8.70
N GLN A 306 -8.68 15.45 -9.16
CA GLN A 306 -8.40 15.67 -10.58
C GLN A 306 -7.94 14.37 -11.28
N ILE A 307 -7.11 13.55 -10.63
CA ILE A 307 -6.71 12.22 -11.15
C ILE A 307 -7.93 11.34 -11.34
N ARG A 308 -8.82 11.27 -10.34
CA ARG A 308 -10.04 10.45 -10.42
C ARG A 308 -10.99 10.94 -11.51
N GLU A 309 -11.22 12.23 -11.61
CA GLU A 309 -12.05 12.84 -12.65
C GLU A 309 -11.51 12.49 -14.05
N LEU A 310 -10.20 12.68 -14.27
CA LEU A 310 -9.56 12.37 -15.54
C LEU A 310 -9.68 10.86 -15.89
N ALA A 311 -9.49 9.98 -14.91
CA ALA A 311 -9.65 8.55 -15.11
C ALA A 311 -11.08 8.16 -15.53
N LEU A 312 -12.10 8.81 -14.95
CA LEU A 312 -13.51 8.55 -15.30
C LEU A 312 -13.89 9.13 -16.66
N LEU A 313 -13.38 10.32 -17.01
CA LEU A 313 -13.59 10.89 -18.35
C LEU A 313 -12.97 10.00 -19.45
N ALA A 314 -11.87 9.33 -19.16
CA ALA A 314 -11.20 8.44 -20.10
C ALA A 314 -11.91 7.07 -20.32
N GLN A 315 -13.02 6.80 -19.63
CA GLN A 315 -13.86 5.60 -19.84
C GLN A 315 -14.89 5.79 -20.96
N GLN A 316 -15.11 7.03 -21.42
CA GLN A 316 -16.05 7.39 -22.47
C GLN A 316 -15.43 7.21 -23.86
#